data_81f14efcc43a270d3f98fbe3d4b23177
#
_entry.id   81f14efcc43a270d3f98fbe3d4b23177
#
_cell.length_a   1.000
_cell.length_b   1.000
_cell.length_c   1.000
_cell.angle_alpha   90.00
_cell.angle_beta   90.00
_cell.angle_gamma   90.00
#
_symmetry.space_group_name_H-M   'P 1'
#
loop_
_entity.id
_entity.type
_entity.pdbx_description
1 polymer ?
#
loop_
_entity_poly.entity_id
_entity_poly.type
_entity_poly.pdbx_seq_one_letter_code
_entity_poly.pdbx_strand_id
1 'polypeptide(L)'
;LPIFNPKNLFPSCTICNGYKNYVWIEGGKRVFLNLYLDPLPTEQYLFVNLAIAGDVVTTTFYLQNNGNIPNDIFEIIKTHYNKLHLLERFSANINEVITSLENTIISFVGKLPLDEIRDSIIEKSNRDKIAFGHNYWKSVLEIELANCVEYMNRFVTIG
;
A
#
# COMPACT_ATOMS: atom_id res chain seq x y z
N LEU A 1 -35.80 16.36 -3.90
CA LEU A 1 -35.37 15.48 -2.82
C LEU A 1 -34.08 14.78 -3.29
N PRO A 2 -32.97 14.85 -2.54
CA PRO A 2 -31.79 14.10 -2.89
C PRO A 2 -32.15 12.61 -2.81
N ILE A 3 -32.05 11.93 -3.95
CA ILE A 3 -32.23 10.48 -3.99
C ILE A 3 -30.98 9.88 -3.34
N PHE A 4 -31.13 9.41 -2.10
CA PHE A 4 -30.08 8.63 -1.45
C PHE A 4 -29.90 7.31 -2.20
N ASN A 5 -28.86 7.23 -3.03
CA ASN A 5 -28.46 5.97 -3.62
C ASN A 5 -27.54 5.23 -2.62
N PRO A 6 -27.97 4.07 -2.07
CA PRO A 6 -27.14 3.30 -1.13
C PRO A 6 -25.76 2.95 -1.70
N LYS A 7 -25.62 2.83 -3.01
CA LYS A 7 -24.34 2.58 -3.70
C LYS A 7 -23.34 3.74 -3.63
N ASN A 8 -23.75 4.90 -3.11
CA ASN A 8 -22.85 6.02 -2.83
C ASN A 8 -22.41 6.06 -1.36
N LEU A 9 -22.93 5.16 -0.53
CA LEU A 9 -22.61 5.07 0.89
C LEU A 9 -21.61 3.93 1.07
N PHE A 10 -20.35 4.25 1.32
CA PHE A 10 -19.37 3.27 1.75
C PHE A 10 -18.64 3.78 3.00
N PRO A 11 -18.28 2.90 3.92
CA PRO A 11 -17.58 3.28 5.12
C PRO A 11 -16.20 3.86 4.75
N SER A 12 -15.91 5.04 5.25
CA SER A 12 -14.59 5.65 5.13
C SER A 12 -14.15 6.19 6.49
N CYS A 13 -12.83 6.23 6.73
CA CYS A 13 -12.31 6.83 7.95
C CYS A 13 -12.59 8.34 7.94
N THR A 14 -12.68 8.94 9.13
CA THR A 14 -12.95 10.38 9.31
C THR A 14 -12.01 11.26 8.50
N ILE A 15 -10.73 10.89 8.41
CA ILE A 15 -9.71 11.63 7.66
C ILE A 15 -10.03 11.61 6.16
N CYS A 16 -10.28 10.42 5.58
CA CYS A 16 -10.63 10.30 4.16
C CYS A 16 -11.93 11.03 3.83
N ASN A 17 -12.91 10.95 4.73
CA ASN A 17 -14.17 11.67 4.57
C ASN A 17 -13.98 13.18 4.62
N GLY A 18 -13.11 13.67 5.51
CA GLY A 18 -12.74 15.08 5.58
C GLY A 18 -12.09 15.60 4.30
N TYR A 19 -11.13 14.88 3.75
CA TYR A 19 -10.50 15.24 2.47
C TYR A 19 -11.46 15.15 1.28
N LYS A 20 -12.31 14.14 1.24
CA LYS A 20 -13.32 13.99 0.18
C LYS A 20 -14.33 15.12 0.21
N ASN A 21 -14.79 15.50 1.41
CA ASN A 21 -15.82 16.51 1.62
C ASN A 21 -17.00 16.31 0.65
N TYR A 22 -17.53 17.38 0.05
CA TYR A 22 -18.62 17.33 -0.95
C TYR A 22 -18.12 17.30 -2.41
N VAL A 23 -16.81 17.30 -2.62
CA VAL A 23 -16.20 17.31 -3.94
C VAL A 23 -16.28 15.93 -4.56
N TRP A 24 -16.98 15.80 -5.69
CA TRP A 24 -17.09 14.57 -6.46
C TRP A 24 -16.60 14.76 -7.90
N ILE A 25 -16.81 15.96 -8.44
CA ILE A 25 -16.47 16.37 -9.80
C ILE A 25 -15.67 17.67 -9.74
N GLU A 26 -14.58 17.76 -10.47
CA GLU A 26 -13.81 18.97 -10.72
C GLU A 26 -13.55 19.12 -12.21
N GLY A 27 -13.76 20.33 -12.75
CA GLY A 27 -13.58 20.56 -14.19
C GLY A 27 -14.38 19.62 -15.11
N GLY A 28 -15.57 19.20 -14.66
CA GLY A 28 -16.41 18.26 -15.40
C GLY A 28 -15.96 16.79 -15.35
N LYS A 29 -14.90 16.48 -14.61
CA LYS A 29 -14.38 15.11 -14.47
C LYS A 29 -14.55 14.61 -13.04
N ARG A 30 -14.84 13.32 -12.91
CA ARG A 30 -14.90 12.66 -11.61
C ARG A 30 -13.49 12.53 -11.02
N VAL A 31 -13.35 12.83 -9.72
CA VAL A 31 -12.07 12.88 -9.02
C VAL A 31 -11.87 11.78 -7.98
N PHE A 32 -12.90 10.99 -7.69
CA PHE A 32 -12.82 9.85 -6.77
C PHE A 32 -13.31 8.56 -7.40
N LEU A 33 -12.68 7.46 -7.01
CA LEU A 33 -13.17 6.11 -7.28
C LEU A 33 -14.51 5.88 -6.57
N ASN A 34 -15.42 5.20 -7.24
CA ASN A 34 -16.60 4.62 -6.62
C ASN A 34 -16.39 3.11 -6.49
N LEU A 35 -16.12 2.66 -5.28
CA LEU A 35 -15.76 1.27 -4.99
C LEU A 35 -16.88 0.25 -5.29
N TYR A 36 -18.12 0.72 -5.56
CA TYR A 36 -19.23 -0.15 -5.95
C TYR A 36 -19.43 -0.22 -7.46
N LEU A 37 -18.99 0.79 -8.20
CA LEU A 37 -19.28 0.93 -9.62
C LEU A 37 -18.03 0.81 -10.50
N ASP A 38 -16.86 1.18 -9.97
CA ASP A 38 -15.62 1.13 -10.73
C ASP A 38 -14.97 -0.25 -10.59
N PRO A 39 -14.70 -0.92 -11.71
CA PRO A 39 -13.84 -2.11 -11.67
C PRO A 39 -12.43 -1.67 -11.24
N LEU A 40 -12.03 -2.08 -10.04
CA LEU A 40 -10.65 -1.86 -9.61
C LEU A 40 -9.74 -2.81 -10.38
N PRO A 41 -8.61 -2.31 -10.92
CA PRO A 41 -7.64 -3.17 -11.56
C PRO A 41 -7.12 -4.24 -10.59
N THR A 42 -6.95 -5.46 -11.10
CA THR A 42 -6.29 -6.55 -10.38
C THR A 42 -4.77 -6.42 -10.44
N GLU A 43 -4.27 -5.58 -11.34
CA GLU A 43 -2.86 -5.28 -11.51
C GLU A 43 -2.32 -4.44 -10.37
N GLN A 44 -1.06 -4.65 -10.03
CA GLN A 44 -0.37 -3.78 -9.09
C GLN A 44 -0.03 -2.45 -9.76
N TYR A 45 -0.45 -1.37 -9.14
CA TYR A 45 -0.13 0.01 -9.53
C TYR A 45 0.48 0.84 -8.39
N LEU A 46 0.47 0.31 -7.17
CA LEU A 46 1.14 0.91 -6.01
C LEU A 46 2.50 0.27 -5.81
N PHE A 47 3.52 1.08 -5.71
CA PHE A 47 4.91 0.68 -5.49
C PHE A 47 5.53 1.53 -4.39
N VAL A 48 6.68 1.09 -3.87
CA VAL A 48 7.44 1.82 -2.86
C VAL A 48 8.93 1.72 -3.19
N ASN A 49 9.62 2.85 -3.10
CA ASN A 49 11.07 2.92 -3.07
C ASN A 49 11.54 2.96 -1.63
N LEU A 50 12.58 2.20 -1.32
CA LEU A 50 13.24 2.20 -0.02
C LEU A 50 14.55 2.99 -0.09
N ALA A 51 14.85 3.75 0.95
CA ALA A 51 16.18 4.26 1.20
C ALA A 51 16.57 3.89 2.64
N ILE A 52 17.73 3.24 2.79
CA ILE A 52 18.25 2.74 4.06
C ILE A 52 19.51 3.52 4.41
N ALA A 53 19.58 4.04 5.62
CA ALA A 53 20.75 4.72 6.14
C ALA A 53 20.99 4.26 7.58
N GLY A 54 21.88 3.29 7.77
CA GLY A 54 22.05 2.60 9.03
C GLY A 54 20.74 1.92 9.48
N ASP A 55 20.22 2.29 10.64
CA ASP A 55 18.97 1.73 11.17
C ASP A 55 17.72 2.44 10.67
N VAL A 56 17.88 3.54 9.94
CA VAL A 56 16.74 4.34 9.46
C VAL A 56 16.30 3.84 8.10
N VAL A 57 15.01 3.50 8.01
CA VAL A 57 14.32 3.17 6.75
C VAL A 57 13.40 4.33 6.40
N THR A 58 13.56 4.86 5.20
CA THR A 58 12.63 5.84 4.62
C THR A 58 11.99 5.29 3.37
N THR A 59 10.76 5.70 3.09
CA THR A 59 9.97 5.19 1.99
C THR A 59 9.37 6.30 1.16
N THR A 60 9.28 6.06 -0.15
CA THR A 60 8.50 6.89 -1.06
C THR A 60 7.55 6.01 -1.83
N PHE A 61 6.26 6.07 -1.48
CA PHE A 61 5.22 5.38 -2.26
C PHE A 61 4.91 6.15 -3.54
N TYR A 62 4.65 5.42 -4.62
CA TYR A 62 4.30 6.00 -5.91
C TYR A 62 3.33 5.11 -6.69
N LEU A 63 2.67 5.71 -7.67
CA LEU A 63 1.76 5.02 -8.58
C LEU A 63 2.42 4.90 -9.96
N GLN A 64 2.35 3.71 -10.54
CA GLN A 64 2.85 3.42 -11.87
C GLN A 64 1.88 2.52 -12.62
N ASN A 65 1.59 2.87 -13.87
CA ASN A 65 0.88 2.01 -14.80
C ASN A 65 1.89 1.32 -15.72
N ASN A 66 1.97 -0.01 -15.63
CA ASN A 66 2.85 -0.82 -16.48
C ASN A 66 2.20 -1.16 -17.84
N GLY A 67 1.18 -0.40 -18.26
CA GLY A 67 0.51 -0.55 -19.55
C GLY A 67 -0.71 -1.47 -19.54
N ASN A 68 -1.04 -2.10 -18.41
CA ASN A 68 -2.14 -3.05 -18.29
C ASN A 68 -3.45 -2.40 -17.78
N ILE A 69 -3.39 -1.16 -17.32
CA ILE A 69 -4.55 -0.42 -16.80
C ILE A 69 -4.94 0.64 -17.84
N PRO A 70 -6.22 0.72 -18.26
CA PRO A 70 -6.68 1.80 -19.12
C PRO A 70 -6.34 3.18 -18.54
N ASN A 71 -5.89 4.10 -19.38
CA ASN A 71 -5.37 5.39 -18.93
C ASN A 71 -6.42 6.23 -18.19
N ASP A 72 -7.67 6.19 -18.59
CA ASP A 72 -8.78 6.89 -17.94
C ASP A 72 -9.03 6.36 -16.53
N ILE A 73 -8.94 5.06 -16.32
CA ILE A 73 -9.05 4.42 -15.01
C ILE A 73 -7.82 4.80 -14.14
N PHE A 74 -6.62 4.74 -14.70
CA PHE A 74 -5.41 5.06 -13.96
C PHE A 74 -5.38 6.55 -13.53
N GLU A 75 -5.86 7.47 -14.36
CA GLU A 75 -5.99 8.89 -13.99
C GLU A 75 -6.96 9.11 -12.83
N ILE A 76 -8.09 8.37 -12.78
CA ILE A 76 -9.00 8.44 -11.62
C ILE A 76 -8.31 7.88 -10.36
N ILE A 77 -7.57 6.78 -10.47
CA ILE A 77 -6.78 6.23 -9.35
C ILE A 77 -5.80 7.28 -8.83
N LYS A 78 -5.00 7.89 -9.70
CA LYS A 78 -4.05 8.95 -9.33
C LYS A 78 -4.73 10.11 -8.62
N THR A 79 -5.85 10.58 -9.17
CA THR A 79 -6.59 11.69 -8.57
C THR A 79 -7.14 11.32 -7.19
N HIS A 80 -7.69 10.12 -7.05
CA HIS A 80 -8.19 9.60 -5.78
C HIS A 80 -7.09 9.54 -4.71
N TYR A 81 -5.91 8.98 -5.05
CA TYR A 81 -4.77 8.89 -4.14
C TYR A 81 -4.25 10.27 -3.74
N ASN A 82 -4.11 11.18 -4.69
CA ASN A 82 -3.65 12.55 -4.45
C ASN A 82 -4.62 13.35 -3.57
N LYS A 83 -5.92 13.28 -3.86
CA LYS A 83 -6.96 13.99 -3.09
C LYS A 83 -7.08 13.50 -1.65
N LEU A 84 -6.80 12.23 -1.39
CA LEU A 84 -6.83 11.64 -0.06
C LEU A 84 -5.46 11.62 0.63
N HIS A 85 -4.43 12.13 -0.02
CA HIS A 85 -3.03 12.12 0.46
C HIS A 85 -2.58 10.73 0.89
N LEU A 86 -2.95 9.69 0.11
CA LEU A 86 -2.73 8.31 0.54
C LEU A 86 -1.25 7.95 0.56
N LEU A 87 -0.46 8.40 -0.42
CA LEU A 87 0.96 8.05 -0.53
C LEU A 87 1.76 8.61 0.66
N GLU A 88 1.53 9.88 1.00
CA GLU A 88 2.15 10.54 2.16
C GLU A 88 1.74 9.90 3.47
N ARG A 89 0.46 9.53 3.58
CA ARG A 89 -0.07 8.87 4.76
C ARG A 89 0.48 7.47 4.93
N PHE A 90 0.72 6.72 3.85
CA PHE A 90 1.39 5.43 3.93
C PHE A 90 2.82 5.62 4.44
N SER A 91 3.58 6.55 3.86
CA SER A 91 4.95 6.86 4.31
C SER A 91 5.02 7.31 5.77
N ALA A 92 4.02 8.04 6.26
CA ALA A 92 3.95 8.46 7.66
C ALA A 92 3.63 7.31 8.64
N ASN A 93 3.11 6.18 8.17
CA ASN A 93 2.68 5.06 9.02
C ASN A 93 3.52 3.78 8.84
N ILE A 94 4.68 3.86 8.22
CA ILE A 94 5.55 2.69 7.97
C ILE A 94 6.09 2.06 9.25
N ASN A 95 6.32 2.85 10.32
CA ASN A 95 6.98 2.37 11.53
C ASN A 95 6.24 1.20 12.19
N GLU A 96 4.90 1.22 12.17
CA GLU A 96 4.09 0.10 12.69
C GLU A 96 4.39 -1.20 11.93
N VAL A 97 4.45 -1.11 10.59
CA VAL A 97 4.71 -2.26 9.72
C VAL A 97 6.14 -2.76 9.91
N ILE A 98 7.12 -1.85 9.90
CA ILE A 98 8.53 -2.18 10.06
C ILE A 98 8.75 -2.86 11.42
N THR A 99 8.27 -2.26 12.52
CA THR A 99 8.42 -2.84 13.86
C THR A 99 7.80 -4.24 13.96
N SER A 100 6.61 -4.42 13.41
CA SER A 100 5.95 -5.73 13.38
C SER A 100 6.74 -6.76 12.58
N LEU A 101 7.28 -6.36 11.44
CA LEU A 101 8.10 -7.21 10.58
C LEU A 101 9.42 -7.57 11.25
N GLU A 102 10.14 -6.61 11.83
CA GLU A 102 11.41 -6.81 12.55
C GLU A 102 11.22 -7.77 13.73
N ASN A 103 10.17 -7.60 14.53
CA ASN A 103 9.84 -8.53 15.61
C ASN A 103 9.59 -9.94 15.09
N THR A 104 8.94 -10.08 13.95
CA THR A 104 8.74 -11.38 13.29
C THR A 104 10.06 -11.99 12.87
N ILE A 105 10.92 -11.24 12.17
CA ILE A 105 12.23 -11.71 11.71
C ILE A 105 13.08 -12.15 12.90
N ILE A 106 13.21 -11.30 13.93
CA ILE A 106 14.01 -11.57 15.13
C ILE A 106 13.53 -12.85 15.86
N SER A 107 12.24 -13.11 15.87
CA SER A 107 11.69 -14.31 16.53
C SER A 107 12.11 -15.62 15.85
N PHE A 108 12.51 -15.59 14.57
CA PHE A 108 12.93 -16.74 13.78
C PHE A 108 14.43 -16.78 13.48
N VAL A 109 15.15 -15.67 13.60
CA VAL A 109 16.62 -15.63 13.46
C VAL A 109 17.27 -16.64 14.43
N GLY A 110 18.24 -17.39 13.95
CA GLY A 110 18.89 -18.48 14.70
C GLY A 110 18.10 -19.78 14.75
N LYS A 111 16.83 -19.80 14.28
CA LYS A 111 15.99 -21.00 14.17
C LYS A 111 15.78 -21.46 12.72
N LEU A 112 15.71 -20.48 11.81
CA LEU A 112 15.53 -20.70 10.38
C LEU A 112 16.60 -19.93 9.59
N PRO A 113 16.99 -20.41 8.41
CA PRO A 113 17.78 -19.65 7.46
C PRO A 113 17.08 -18.35 7.05
N LEU A 114 17.85 -17.29 6.81
CA LEU A 114 17.29 -15.97 6.50
C LEU A 114 16.47 -15.93 5.21
N ASP A 115 16.84 -16.74 4.22
CA ASP A 115 16.09 -16.91 2.97
C ASP A 115 14.72 -17.57 3.20
N GLU A 116 14.62 -18.54 4.10
CA GLU A 116 13.32 -19.14 4.47
C GLU A 116 12.42 -18.14 5.21
N ILE A 117 13.00 -17.31 6.07
CA ILE A 117 12.27 -16.23 6.75
C ILE A 117 11.76 -15.24 5.71
N ARG A 118 12.62 -14.78 4.78
CA ARG A 118 12.26 -13.90 3.67
C ARG A 118 11.09 -14.48 2.85
N ASP A 119 11.21 -15.71 2.42
CA ASP A 119 10.21 -16.36 1.56
C ASP A 119 8.87 -16.51 2.30
N SER A 120 8.90 -16.80 3.60
CA SER A 120 7.70 -16.84 4.44
C SER A 120 6.99 -15.47 4.56
N ILE A 121 7.77 -14.39 4.66
CA ILE A 121 7.23 -13.02 4.67
C ILE A 121 6.55 -12.72 3.32
N ILE A 122 7.22 -13.01 2.22
CA ILE A 122 6.69 -12.78 0.86
C ILE A 122 5.39 -13.58 0.65
N GLU A 123 5.38 -14.85 1.06
CA GLU A 123 4.19 -15.70 0.95
C GLU A 123 3.03 -15.16 1.78
N LYS A 124 3.27 -14.79 3.04
CA LYS A 124 2.26 -14.15 3.91
C LYS A 124 1.70 -12.88 3.26
N SER A 125 2.58 -12.00 2.77
CA SER A 125 2.19 -10.73 2.18
C SER A 125 1.42 -10.92 0.87
N ASN A 126 1.73 -11.95 0.08
CA ASN A 126 0.95 -12.31 -1.11
C ASN A 126 -0.44 -12.84 -0.74
N ARG A 127 -0.59 -13.61 0.34
CA ARG A 127 -1.92 -14.00 0.85
C ARG A 127 -2.73 -12.77 1.31
N ASP A 128 -2.09 -11.83 1.97
CA ASP A 128 -2.74 -10.58 2.37
C ASP A 128 -3.18 -9.74 1.16
N LYS A 129 -2.41 -9.72 0.07
CA LYS A 129 -2.83 -9.10 -1.20
C LYS A 129 -4.08 -9.73 -1.80
N ILE A 130 -4.24 -11.04 -1.67
CA ILE A 130 -5.46 -11.73 -2.10
C ILE A 130 -6.66 -11.31 -1.24
N ALA A 131 -6.46 -11.20 0.08
CA ALA A 131 -7.52 -10.89 1.03
C ALA A 131 -7.92 -9.41 1.04
N PHE A 132 -6.95 -8.49 0.93
CA PHE A 132 -7.13 -7.04 1.09
C PHE A 132 -6.99 -6.23 -0.20
N GLY A 133 -6.64 -6.88 -1.31
CA GLY A 133 -6.42 -6.27 -2.61
C GLY A 133 -4.95 -6.17 -3.02
N HIS A 134 -4.69 -6.28 -4.33
CA HIS A 134 -3.33 -6.32 -4.88
C HIS A 134 -2.47 -5.09 -4.58
N ASN A 135 -3.10 -3.98 -4.23
CA ASN A 135 -2.47 -2.70 -3.88
C ASN A 135 -2.55 -2.39 -2.38
N TYR A 136 -2.66 -3.44 -1.53
CA TYR A 136 -2.60 -3.29 -0.09
C TYR A 136 -1.21 -2.82 0.33
N TRP A 137 -1.12 -1.56 0.77
CA TRP A 137 0.16 -0.86 0.95
C TRP A 137 1.10 -1.53 1.96
N LYS A 138 0.57 -2.16 3.01
CA LYS A 138 1.39 -2.89 4.00
C LYS A 138 2.10 -4.08 3.36
N SER A 139 1.39 -4.85 2.56
CA SER A 139 1.98 -5.99 1.83
C SER A 139 2.96 -5.56 0.74
N VAL A 140 2.69 -4.43 0.07
CA VAL A 140 3.64 -3.85 -0.89
C VAL A 140 4.94 -3.48 -0.18
N LEU A 141 4.86 -2.86 1.00
CA LEU A 141 6.02 -2.51 1.81
C LEU A 141 6.77 -3.75 2.34
N GLU A 142 6.06 -4.72 2.90
CA GLU A 142 6.67 -5.95 3.46
C GLU A 142 7.44 -6.74 2.40
N ILE A 143 6.88 -6.88 1.19
CA ILE A 143 7.54 -7.57 0.08
C ILE A 143 8.80 -6.83 -0.34
N GLU A 144 8.75 -5.51 -0.43
CA GLU A 144 9.91 -4.71 -0.83
C GLU A 144 11.02 -4.76 0.24
N LEU A 145 10.67 -4.69 1.52
CA LEU A 145 11.62 -4.87 2.62
C LEU A 145 12.25 -6.26 2.60
N ALA A 146 11.46 -7.31 2.41
CA ALA A 146 11.96 -8.69 2.34
C ALA A 146 12.90 -8.91 1.14
N ASN A 147 12.67 -8.23 0.01
CA ASN A 147 13.53 -8.28 -1.16
C ASN A 147 14.76 -7.37 -1.07
N CYS A 148 14.78 -6.44 -0.12
CA CYS A 148 15.92 -5.56 0.09
C CYS A 148 17.05 -6.26 0.84
N VAL A 149 18.11 -6.61 0.13
CA VAL A 149 19.28 -7.33 0.68
C VAL A 149 19.90 -6.54 1.84
N GLU A 150 20.03 -5.21 1.70
CA GLU A 150 20.59 -4.35 2.74
C GLU A 150 19.74 -4.39 4.02
N TYR A 151 18.42 -4.37 3.89
CA TYR A 151 17.51 -4.48 5.02
C TYR A 151 17.62 -5.85 5.71
N MET A 152 17.57 -6.94 4.95
CA MET A 152 17.60 -8.29 5.49
C MET A 152 18.96 -8.63 6.14
N ASN A 153 20.07 -8.12 5.60
CA ASN A 153 21.40 -8.34 6.16
C ASN A 153 21.58 -7.75 7.55
N ARG A 154 20.78 -6.80 7.98
CA ARG A 154 20.81 -6.25 9.35
C ARG A 154 20.56 -7.32 10.42
N PHE A 155 19.90 -8.39 10.06
CA PHE A 155 19.53 -9.49 10.96
C PHE A 155 20.54 -10.64 10.99
N VAL A 156 21.51 -10.69 10.07
CA VAL A 156 22.56 -11.71 10.04
C VAL A 156 23.45 -11.68 11.29
N THR A 157 23.68 -10.49 11.86
CA THR A 157 24.58 -10.32 13.01
C THR A 157 23.89 -10.54 14.35
N ILE A 158 22.60 -10.81 14.38
CA ILE A 158 21.81 -11.01 15.61
C ILE A 158 21.74 -12.50 15.99
N GLY A 159 22.04 -13.41 15.07
CA GLY A 159 22.11 -14.88 15.28
C GLY A 159 23.54 -15.32 15.37
#